data_6e93fb030c18824f94eea048e4a9cf81
#
_entry.id   6e93fb030c18824f94eea048e4a9cf81
#
_cell.length_a   1.000
_cell.length_b   1.000
_cell.length_c   1.000
_cell.angle_alpha   90.00
_cell.angle_beta   90.00
_cell.angle_gamma   90.00
#
_symmetry.space_group_name_H-M   'P 1'
#
loop_
_entity.id
_entity.type
_entity.pdbx_description
1 polymer ?
#
loop_
_entity_poly.entity_id
_entity_poly.type
_entity_poly.pdbx_seq_one_letter_code
_entity_poly.pdbx_strand_id
1 'polypeptide(L)'
;MDKKDMLYNKVMMLVAVMLPVCLCFAVPTETMAKKPKKLVILHTNDTHSTILPVSEHLPDTMKAGRGGFVRRVAMIKEERKRNPDLLYFDSGDFSQGSAYYTMFKGDVEIGLMNLMGLDAVTIGNHEFDSGLENMARLFRMANFPIVCANYDFTGTVCEDVVKPYVVLHRNGLKIGVFGLSPKMKGLVADKNCEGVKYLDPIATARKTAEVLKKKEKCDVVICVSHMGWADGKEYDANVIQGSRYIDLVLGGHTHTYMKHLEYVKDLDGHDVPVDQNGKHAIYVGRIVMNLK
;
A
#
# COMPACT_ATOMS: atom_id res chain seq x y z
N MET A 1 75.96 60.24 -13.31
CA MET A 1 75.21 59.02 -13.09
C MET A 1 74.65 59.06 -11.70
N ASP A 2 73.40 59.33 -11.59
CA ASP A 2 72.73 59.71 -10.37
C ASP A 2 72.37 58.51 -9.51
N LYS A 3 72.59 58.62 -8.20
CA LYS A 3 72.33 57.55 -7.24
C LYS A 3 70.84 57.09 -7.14
N LYS A 4 69.99 57.73 -7.93
CA LYS A 4 68.54 57.38 -7.98
C LYS A 4 68.23 56.22 -8.91
N ASP A 5 69.05 56.00 -9.95
CA ASP A 5 68.80 54.93 -10.93
C ASP A 5 69.19 53.52 -10.46
N MET A 6 70.01 53.44 -9.41
CA MET A 6 70.47 52.18 -8.83
C MET A 6 69.47 51.57 -7.81
N LEU A 7 68.54 52.37 -7.34
CA LEU A 7 67.53 51.93 -6.35
C LEU A 7 66.27 51.39 -7.04
N TYR A 8 65.98 51.86 -8.26
CA TYR A 8 64.80 51.40 -9.03
C TYR A 8 64.96 50.00 -9.59
N ASN A 9 66.14 49.63 -9.98
CA ASN A 9 66.42 48.28 -10.54
C ASN A 9 66.51 47.17 -9.52
N LYS A 10 66.62 47.50 -8.20
CA LYS A 10 66.64 46.46 -7.14
C LYS A 10 65.26 46.15 -6.57
N VAL A 11 64.29 47.02 -6.79
CA VAL A 11 62.90 46.82 -6.29
C VAL A 11 62.03 46.06 -7.31
N MET A 12 62.42 46.11 -8.61
CA MET A 12 61.65 45.40 -9.65
C MET A 12 61.98 43.90 -9.78
N MET A 13 63.02 43.38 -9.07
CA MET A 13 63.44 41.99 -9.18
C MET A 13 62.99 41.09 -8.03
N LEU A 14 62.12 41.61 -7.14
CA LEU A 14 61.61 40.84 -5.97
C LEU A 14 60.10 40.65 -5.97
N VAL A 15 59.43 40.97 -7.08
CA VAL A 15 57.94 40.83 -7.18
C VAL A 15 57.47 39.75 -8.12
N ALA A 16 58.40 39.01 -8.69
CA ALA A 16 58.06 38.00 -9.71
C ALA A 16 58.46 36.59 -9.28
N VAL A 17 57.96 36.06 -8.17
CA VAL A 17 57.74 34.61 -7.93
C VAL A 17 56.99 34.42 -6.62
N MET A 18 55.71 34.74 -6.63
CA MET A 18 54.72 34.10 -5.77
C MET A 18 53.60 33.62 -6.68
N LEU A 19 53.79 32.50 -7.36
CA LEU A 19 52.69 31.70 -7.85
C LEU A 19 51.95 31.11 -6.62
N PRO A 20 50.66 31.35 -6.45
CA PRO A 20 49.90 30.59 -5.48
C PRO A 20 49.78 29.16 -6.02
N VAL A 21 50.52 28.23 -5.43
CA VAL A 21 50.21 26.80 -5.54
C VAL A 21 48.86 26.59 -4.89
N CYS A 22 47.77 26.70 -5.65
CA CYS A 22 46.48 26.15 -5.27
C CYS A 22 46.64 24.63 -5.18
N LEU A 23 47.04 24.13 -4.02
CA LEU A 23 46.79 22.73 -3.67
C LEU A 23 45.28 22.57 -3.59
N CYS A 24 44.67 22.13 -4.69
CA CYS A 24 43.37 21.52 -4.68
C CYS A 24 43.46 20.24 -3.82
N PHE A 25 43.25 20.36 -2.52
CA PHE A 25 42.88 19.21 -1.74
C PHE A 25 41.53 18.74 -2.27
N ALA A 26 41.56 17.71 -3.14
CA ALA A 26 40.35 16.93 -3.43
C ALA A 26 39.93 16.31 -2.08
N VAL A 27 39.04 16.98 -1.39
CA VAL A 27 38.33 16.37 -0.28
C VAL A 27 37.57 15.19 -0.89
N PRO A 28 37.88 13.95 -0.51
CA PRO A 28 37.08 12.83 -0.98
C PRO A 28 35.65 13.13 -0.50
N THR A 29 34.75 13.37 -1.44
CA THR A 29 33.33 13.35 -1.15
C THR A 29 33.02 11.91 -0.74
N GLU A 30 33.12 11.61 0.55
CA GLU A 30 32.50 10.40 1.07
C GLU A 30 31.04 10.45 0.61
N THR A 31 30.73 9.60 -0.35
CA THR A 31 29.34 9.29 -0.70
C THR A 31 28.75 8.69 0.56
N MET A 32 28.10 9.55 1.35
CA MET A 32 27.34 9.11 2.51
C MET A 32 26.38 8.02 2.03
N ALA A 33 26.69 6.77 2.36
CA ALA A 33 25.83 5.65 2.06
C ALA A 33 24.44 6.02 2.60
N LYS A 34 23.45 6.08 1.70
CA LYS A 34 22.06 6.38 2.11
C LYS A 34 21.67 5.40 3.20
N LYS A 35 21.28 5.90 4.36
CA LYS A 35 20.77 5.06 5.44
C LYS A 35 19.65 4.17 4.90
N PRO A 36 19.68 2.86 5.17
CA PRO A 36 18.62 1.98 4.71
C PRO A 36 17.27 2.51 5.21
N LYS A 37 16.33 2.64 4.30
CA LYS A 37 14.98 3.09 4.61
C LYS A 37 14.14 1.90 5.03
N LYS A 38 13.34 2.08 6.07
CA LYS A 38 12.47 1.05 6.62
C LYS A 38 11.02 1.48 6.46
N LEU A 39 10.17 0.60 5.91
CA LEU A 39 8.71 0.73 5.94
C LEU A 39 8.14 -0.31 6.89
N VAL A 40 7.26 0.12 7.79
CA VAL A 40 6.42 -0.75 8.60
C VAL A 40 5.01 -0.69 8.03
N ILE A 41 4.47 -1.86 7.68
CA ILE A 41 3.17 -2.00 7.05
C ILE A 41 2.31 -2.89 7.93
N LEU A 42 1.12 -2.41 8.29
CA LEU A 42 0.05 -3.25 8.82
C LEU A 42 -0.97 -3.51 7.73
N HIS A 43 -1.61 -4.67 7.78
CA HIS A 43 -2.76 -4.90 6.92
C HIS A 43 -3.78 -5.86 7.54
N THR A 44 -5.02 -5.69 7.12
CA THR A 44 -6.17 -6.54 7.41
C THR A 44 -6.90 -6.87 6.13
N ASN A 45 -7.72 -7.91 6.17
CA ASN A 45 -8.60 -8.36 5.09
C ASN A 45 -9.82 -9.06 5.69
N ASP A 46 -10.90 -9.14 4.93
CA ASP A 46 -12.09 -9.95 5.25
C ASP A 46 -12.58 -9.74 6.69
N THR A 47 -12.70 -8.48 7.08
CA THR A 47 -13.08 -8.15 8.46
C THR A 47 -14.56 -8.41 8.73
N HIS A 48 -15.39 -8.52 7.69
CA HIS A 48 -16.79 -8.94 7.69
C HIS A 48 -17.57 -8.35 8.86
N SER A 49 -17.55 -7.01 8.99
CA SER A 49 -18.30 -6.30 10.02
C SER A 49 -18.15 -6.87 11.44
N THR A 50 -16.98 -7.48 11.75
CA THR A 50 -16.72 -8.03 13.10
C THR A 50 -16.44 -6.90 14.09
N ILE A 51 -17.49 -6.09 14.38
CA ILE A 51 -17.42 -4.92 15.24
C ILE A 51 -17.05 -5.32 16.67
N LEU A 52 -17.73 -6.33 17.20
CA LEU A 52 -17.40 -6.96 18.49
C LEU A 52 -16.36 -8.08 18.30
N PRO A 53 -15.61 -8.43 19.32
CA PRO A 53 -14.79 -9.63 19.28
C PRO A 53 -15.63 -10.87 18.93
N VAL A 54 -15.03 -11.86 18.29
CA VAL A 54 -15.70 -13.16 18.06
C VAL A 54 -16.06 -13.80 19.41
N SER A 55 -17.08 -14.67 19.42
CA SER A 55 -17.56 -15.32 20.63
C SER A 55 -16.44 -15.94 21.48
N GLU A 56 -16.49 -15.74 22.79
CA GLU A 56 -15.60 -16.40 23.74
C GLU A 56 -15.86 -17.91 23.84
N HIS A 57 -17.02 -18.37 23.37
CA HIS A 57 -17.44 -19.78 23.37
C HIS A 57 -17.16 -20.51 22.07
N LEU A 58 -16.30 -19.94 21.19
CA LEU A 58 -15.89 -20.65 19.98
C LEU A 58 -15.11 -21.93 20.38
N PRO A 59 -15.36 -23.06 19.68
CA PRO A 59 -14.57 -24.30 19.88
C PRO A 59 -13.08 -24.09 19.63
N ASP A 60 -12.72 -23.22 18.68
CA ASP A 60 -11.34 -22.83 18.43
C ASP A 60 -10.90 -21.80 19.48
N THR A 61 -10.29 -22.29 20.54
CA THR A 61 -9.79 -21.47 21.66
C THR A 61 -8.70 -20.47 21.25
N MET A 62 -8.03 -20.71 20.12
CA MET A 62 -7.03 -19.77 19.59
C MET A 62 -7.68 -18.53 18.96
N LYS A 63 -8.95 -18.59 18.62
CA LYS A 63 -9.71 -17.50 18.03
C LYS A 63 -10.75 -16.91 18.98
N ALA A 64 -11.23 -17.69 19.96
CA ALA A 64 -12.26 -17.29 20.91
C ALA A 64 -11.94 -15.95 21.60
N GLY A 65 -12.90 -15.05 21.63
CA GLY A 65 -12.79 -13.73 22.25
C GLY A 65 -11.84 -12.74 21.56
N ARG A 66 -11.29 -13.07 20.38
CA ARG A 66 -10.32 -12.22 19.64
C ARG A 66 -11.00 -11.31 18.62
N GLY A 67 -10.21 -10.41 18.02
CA GLY A 67 -10.69 -9.46 17.02
C GLY A 67 -11.46 -8.27 17.63
N GLY A 68 -12.34 -7.71 16.83
CA GLY A 68 -13.14 -6.53 17.16
C GLY A 68 -12.51 -5.21 16.75
N PHE A 69 -13.34 -4.34 16.13
CA PHE A 69 -12.86 -3.06 15.58
C PHE A 69 -12.29 -2.12 16.65
N VAL A 70 -12.90 -2.02 17.82
CA VAL A 70 -12.43 -1.11 18.89
C VAL A 70 -11.03 -1.50 19.38
N ARG A 71 -10.78 -2.79 19.59
CA ARG A 71 -9.45 -3.29 19.95
C ARG A 71 -8.43 -3.01 18.85
N ARG A 72 -8.82 -3.18 17.59
CA ARG A 72 -7.97 -2.90 16.42
C ARG A 72 -7.62 -1.42 16.35
N VAL A 73 -8.57 -0.51 16.54
CA VAL A 73 -8.31 0.94 16.62
C VAL A 73 -7.26 1.25 17.69
N ALA A 74 -7.41 0.68 18.89
CA ALA A 74 -6.46 0.91 19.99
C ALA A 74 -5.06 0.39 19.65
N MET A 75 -4.97 -0.83 19.10
CA MET A 75 -3.69 -1.45 18.69
C MET A 75 -2.98 -0.63 17.61
N ILE A 76 -3.69 -0.16 16.58
CA ILE A 76 -3.10 0.63 15.49
C ILE A 76 -2.62 1.99 16.01
N LYS A 77 -3.39 2.64 16.88
CA LYS A 77 -2.97 3.89 17.51
C LYS A 77 -1.68 3.72 18.33
N GLU A 78 -1.54 2.61 19.04
CA GLU A 78 -0.33 2.32 19.80
C GLU A 78 0.86 2.00 18.90
N GLU A 79 0.64 1.25 17.81
CA GLU A 79 1.72 0.95 16.85
C GLU A 79 2.18 2.20 16.10
N ARG A 80 1.28 3.16 15.80
CA ARG A 80 1.64 4.45 15.20
C ARG A 80 2.51 5.31 16.11
N LYS A 81 2.34 5.24 17.44
CA LYS A 81 3.26 5.96 18.37
C LYS A 81 4.68 5.43 18.27
N ARG A 82 4.86 4.11 18.07
CA ARG A 82 6.17 3.47 17.92
C ARG A 82 6.75 3.64 16.51
N ASN A 83 5.89 3.72 15.51
CA ASN A 83 6.24 3.84 14.10
C ASN A 83 5.37 4.94 13.46
N PRO A 84 5.77 6.23 13.56
CA PRO A 84 4.96 7.34 13.02
C PRO A 84 4.73 7.26 11.51
N ASP A 85 5.67 6.67 10.77
CA ASP A 85 5.59 6.47 9.31
C ASP A 85 4.89 5.17 8.90
N LEU A 86 4.19 4.52 9.85
CA LEU A 86 3.43 3.29 9.61
C LEU A 86 2.42 3.48 8.46
N LEU A 87 2.39 2.51 7.55
CA LEU A 87 1.33 2.34 6.56
C LEU A 87 0.33 1.31 7.04
N TYR A 88 -0.95 1.55 6.78
CA TYR A 88 -2.01 0.59 7.10
C TYR A 88 -2.97 0.44 5.93
N PHE A 89 -3.18 -0.81 5.49
CA PHE A 89 -4.04 -1.17 4.36
C PHE A 89 -5.13 -2.16 4.78
N ASP A 90 -6.26 -2.14 4.07
CA ASP A 90 -7.29 -3.17 4.19
C ASP A 90 -7.62 -3.74 2.80
N SER A 91 -7.61 -5.06 2.69
CA SER A 91 -7.77 -5.77 1.42
C SER A 91 -9.24 -6.10 1.10
N GLY A 92 -10.20 -5.32 1.62
CA GLY A 92 -11.62 -5.44 1.30
C GLY A 92 -12.38 -6.47 2.11
N ASP A 93 -13.67 -6.63 1.79
CA ASP A 93 -14.65 -7.39 2.55
C ASP A 93 -14.72 -6.92 4.02
N PHE A 94 -14.75 -5.60 4.23
CA PHE A 94 -15.03 -5.04 5.54
C PHE A 94 -16.53 -5.00 5.83
N SER A 95 -17.36 -5.07 4.80
CA SER A 95 -18.82 -5.14 4.82
C SER A 95 -19.33 -6.54 5.15
N GLN A 96 -20.61 -6.65 5.48
CA GLN A 96 -21.36 -7.91 5.66
C GLN A 96 -20.86 -8.78 6.84
N GLY A 97 -21.77 -9.52 7.46
CA GLY A 97 -21.46 -10.55 8.48
C GLY A 97 -21.98 -10.25 9.89
N SER A 98 -22.50 -9.05 10.16
CA SER A 98 -23.04 -8.72 11.48
C SER A 98 -24.41 -8.02 11.45
N ALA A 99 -25.10 -7.99 12.61
CA ALA A 99 -26.29 -7.20 12.79
C ALA A 99 -26.04 -5.70 12.57
N TYR A 100 -24.84 -5.19 12.86
CA TYR A 100 -24.47 -3.80 12.62
C TYR A 100 -24.56 -3.46 11.12
N TYR A 101 -23.96 -4.29 10.26
CA TYR A 101 -24.08 -4.08 8.82
C TYR A 101 -25.52 -4.19 8.32
N THR A 102 -26.28 -5.17 8.85
CA THR A 102 -27.69 -5.35 8.47
C THR A 102 -28.52 -4.10 8.78
N MET A 103 -28.29 -3.47 9.94
CA MET A 103 -29.03 -2.29 10.39
C MET A 103 -28.50 -0.98 9.81
N PHE A 104 -27.19 -0.80 9.75
CA PHE A 104 -26.55 0.48 9.45
C PHE A 104 -25.84 0.52 8.09
N LYS A 105 -25.88 -0.58 7.32
CA LYS A 105 -25.42 -0.66 5.92
C LYS A 105 -23.98 -0.20 5.69
N GLY A 106 -23.10 -0.33 6.70
CA GLY A 106 -21.68 0.01 6.61
C GLY A 106 -21.26 1.31 7.31
N ASP A 107 -22.20 2.08 7.85
CA ASP A 107 -21.89 3.35 8.52
C ASP A 107 -20.98 3.16 9.73
N VAL A 108 -21.19 2.10 10.50
CA VAL A 108 -20.41 1.76 11.69
C VAL A 108 -19.01 1.33 11.29
N GLU A 109 -18.89 0.50 10.24
CA GLU A 109 -17.64 0.02 9.71
C GLU A 109 -16.77 1.18 9.22
N ILE A 110 -17.28 2.03 8.33
CA ILE A 110 -16.55 3.19 7.81
C ILE A 110 -16.20 4.17 8.93
N GLY A 111 -17.13 4.44 9.84
CA GLY A 111 -16.89 5.33 10.98
C GLY A 111 -15.70 4.86 11.85
N LEU A 112 -15.60 3.56 12.12
CA LEU A 112 -14.50 2.97 12.87
C LEU A 112 -13.20 2.89 12.05
N MET A 113 -13.28 2.58 10.76
CA MET A 113 -12.14 2.57 9.85
C MET A 113 -11.51 3.96 9.74
N ASN A 114 -12.32 5.02 9.72
CA ASN A 114 -11.86 6.41 9.73
C ASN A 114 -11.00 6.75 10.96
N LEU A 115 -11.19 6.07 12.08
CA LEU A 115 -10.39 6.27 13.31
C LEU A 115 -9.04 5.54 13.27
N MET A 116 -8.83 4.64 12.29
CA MET A 116 -7.62 3.81 12.18
C MET A 116 -6.52 4.48 11.35
N GLY A 117 -6.86 5.48 10.51
CA GLY A 117 -5.91 6.15 9.64
C GLY A 117 -5.37 5.22 8.55
N LEU A 118 -6.28 4.57 7.82
CA LEU A 118 -5.94 3.75 6.66
C LEU A 118 -5.30 4.59 5.55
N ASP A 119 -4.29 4.02 4.89
CA ASP A 119 -3.57 4.68 3.79
C ASP A 119 -4.17 4.30 2.42
N ALA A 120 -4.79 3.13 2.29
CA ALA A 120 -5.66 2.73 1.19
C ALA A 120 -6.46 1.46 1.54
N VAL A 121 -7.61 1.30 0.87
CA VAL A 121 -8.49 0.14 0.99
C VAL A 121 -8.86 -0.32 -0.41
N THR A 122 -8.87 -1.64 -0.67
CA THR A 122 -9.42 -2.18 -1.91
C THR A 122 -10.87 -2.64 -1.70
N ILE A 123 -11.53 -3.01 -2.80
CA ILE A 123 -12.93 -3.43 -2.81
C ILE A 123 -12.97 -4.96 -2.83
N GLY A 124 -13.71 -5.57 -1.89
CA GLY A 124 -14.08 -6.97 -1.97
C GLY A 124 -15.43 -7.17 -2.64
N ASN A 125 -15.92 -8.40 -2.67
CA ASN A 125 -17.23 -8.69 -3.25
C ASN A 125 -18.39 -8.25 -2.34
N HIS A 126 -18.21 -8.22 -1.03
CA HIS A 126 -19.26 -7.84 -0.09
C HIS A 126 -19.50 -6.33 0.03
N GLU A 127 -18.62 -5.49 -0.50
CA GLU A 127 -18.90 -4.06 -0.62
C GLU A 127 -20.09 -3.78 -1.55
N PHE A 128 -20.39 -4.71 -2.46
CA PHE A 128 -21.54 -4.62 -3.37
C PHE A 128 -22.88 -5.07 -2.75
N ASP A 129 -22.90 -5.69 -1.58
CA ASP A 129 -24.11 -6.35 -1.03
C ASP A 129 -25.33 -5.44 -0.92
N SER A 130 -25.12 -4.16 -0.66
CA SER A 130 -26.19 -3.15 -0.59
C SER A 130 -26.30 -2.26 -1.83
N GLY A 131 -25.67 -2.67 -2.95
CA GLY A 131 -25.70 -1.98 -4.24
C GLY A 131 -24.76 -0.77 -4.35
N LEU A 132 -24.60 -0.25 -5.58
CA LEU A 132 -23.65 0.82 -5.90
C LEU A 132 -23.96 2.14 -5.20
N GLU A 133 -25.23 2.50 -5.02
CA GLU A 133 -25.64 3.72 -4.35
C GLU A 133 -25.16 3.75 -2.88
N ASN A 134 -25.34 2.63 -2.16
CA ASN A 134 -24.85 2.53 -0.79
C ASN A 134 -23.33 2.49 -0.75
N MET A 135 -22.69 1.77 -1.66
CA MET A 135 -21.22 1.72 -1.77
C MET A 135 -20.64 3.11 -1.99
N ALA A 136 -21.15 3.87 -2.97
CA ALA A 136 -20.72 5.23 -3.25
C ALA A 136 -20.91 6.17 -2.04
N ARG A 137 -22.04 6.04 -1.34
CA ARG A 137 -22.33 6.79 -0.11
C ARG A 137 -21.27 6.51 0.96
N LEU A 138 -20.95 5.25 1.20
CA LEU A 138 -19.95 4.83 2.18
C LEU A 138 -18.55 5.33 1.79
N PHE A 139 -18.17 5.22 0.52
CA PHE A 139 -16.86 5.63 0.05
C PHE A 139 -16.68 7.16 0.11
N ARG A 140 -17.76 7.95 -0.02
CA ARG A 140 -17.71 9.40 0.24
C ARG A 140 -17.57 9.75 1.73
N MET A 141 -17.99 8.87 2.64
CA MET A 141 -17.78 9.03 4.09
C MET A 141 -16.37 8.65 4.53
N ALA A 142 -15.65 7.85 3.73
CA ALA A 142 -14.30 7.39 4.04
C ALA A 142 -13.30 8.55 3.97
N ASN A 143 -12.39 8.67 4.96
CA ASN A 143 -11.29 9.63 4.97
C ASN A 143 -9.98 9.03 4.43
N PHE A 144 -10.06 7.91 3.75
CA PHE A 144 -8.97 7.17 3.12
C PHE A 144 -9.34 6.84 1.66
N PRO A 145 -8.35 6.68 0.78
CA PRO A 145 -8.61 6.35 -0.62
C PRO A 145 -9.09 4.90 -0.78
N ILE A 146 -10.07 4.73 -1.68
CA ILE A 146 -10.50 3.42 -2.17
C ILE A 146 -9.82 3.17 -3.52
N VAL A 147 -9.14 2.04 -3.66
CA VAL A 147 -8.39 1.69 -4.86
C VAL A 147 -8.89 0.39 -5.48
N CYS A 148 -9.16 0.41 -6.78
CA CYS A 148 -9.44 -0.78 -7.58
C CYS A 148 -9.10 -0.47 -9.04
N ALA A 149 -8.14 -1.19 -9.60
CA ALA A 149 -7.67 -0.93 -10.96
C ALA A 149 -8.41 -1.76 -12.02
N ASN A 150 -8.97 -2.91 -11.63
CA ASN A 150 -9.61 -3.85 -12.56
C ASN A 150 -11.14 -3.80 -12.58
N TYR A 151 -11.74 -2.79 -11.92
CA TYR A 151 -13.15 -2.43 -12.14
C TYR A 151 -13.22 -1.05 -12.80
N ASP A 152 -13.92 -0.96 -13.93
CA ASP A 152 -14.25 0.30 -14.59
C ASP A 152 -15.64 0.74 -14.14
N PHE A 153 -15.68 1.81 -13.33
CA PHE A 153 -16.89 2.42 -12.79
C PHE A 153 -17.42 3.58 -13.64
N THR A 154 -16.88 3.79 -14.85
CA THR A 154 -17.29 4.90 -15.74
C THR A 154 -18.79 4.86 -16.01
N GLY A 155 -19.46 5.98 -15.77
CA GLY A 155 -20.92 6.12 -15.91
C GLY A 155 -21.73 5.57 -14.73
N THR A 156 -21.09 5.11 -13.65
CA THR A 156 -21.77 4.69 -12.41
C THR A 156 -21.63 5.76 -11.32
N VAL A 157 -22.42 5.63 -10.25
CA VAL A 157 -22.34 6.53 -9.06
C VAL A 157 -21.03 6.40 -8.27
N CYS A 158 -20.19 5.42 -8.61
CA CYS A 158 -18.91 5.16 -7.96
C CYS A 158 -17.71 5.73 -8.73
N GLU A 159 -17.91 6.34 -9.91
CA GLU A 159 -16.83 6.82 -10.79
C GLU A 159 -15.88 7.80 -10.11
N ASP A 160 -16.40 8.70 -9.28
CA ASP A 160 -15.63 9.75 -8.61
C ASP A 160 -14.95 9.28 -7.30
N VAL A 161 -15.38 8.16 -6.72
CA VAL A 161 -14.94 7.71 -5.39
C VAL A 161 -13.93 6.55 -5.42
N VAL A 162 -13.80 5.86 -6.53
CA VAL A 162 -12.83 4.76 -6.71
C VAL A 162 -11.71 5.19 -7.64
N LYS A 163 -10.47 4.94 -7.25
CA LYS A 163 -9.28 5.27 -8.05
C LYS A 163 -8.55 3.98 -8.46
N PRO A 164 -7.91 3.93 -9.63
CA PRO A 164 -7.13 2.74 -10.00
C PRO A 164 -5.91 2.56 -9.08
N TYR A 165 -5.29 3.64 -8.63
CA TYR A 165 -4.15 3.65 -7.72
C TYR A 165 -4.01 4.98 -6.99
N VAL A 166 -3.16 4.99 -5.97
CA VAL A 166 -2.70 6.21 -5.28
C VAL A 166 -1.19 6.18 -5.13
N VAL A 167 -0.60 7.37 -4.96
CA VAL A 167 0.83 7.52 -4.67
C VAL A 167 0.98 8.17 -3.31
N LEU A 168 1.65 7.47 -2.42
CA LEU A 168 1.91 7.88 -1.05
C LEU A 168 3.37 8.27 -0.88
N HIS A 169 3.65 9.10 0.14
CA HIS A 169 5.01 9.46 0.53
C HIS A 169 5.20 9.14 2.02
N ARG A 170 6.16 8.25 2.32
CA ARG A 170 6.51 7.85 3.69
C ARG A 170 8.00 7.63 3.81
N ASN A 171 8.60 8.12 4.88
CA ASN A 171 10.03 7.96 5.17
C ASN A 171 10.95 8.31 3.98
N GLY A 172 10.59 9.36 3.23
CA GLY A 172 11.31 9.79 2.02
C GLY A 172 11.25 8.80 0.85
N LEU A 173 10.26 7.88 0.86
CA LEU A 173 9.96 6.96 -0.24
C LEU A 173 8.67 7.38 -0.94
N LYS A 174 8.63 7.17 -2.25
CA LYS A 174 7.44 7.27 -3.08
C LYS A 174 6.86 5.88 -3.29
N ILE A 175 5.64 5.66 -2.83
CA ILE A 175 5.01 4.34 -2.74
C ILE A 175 3.76 4.34 -3.61
N GLY A 176 3.74 3.53 -4.66
CA GLY A 176 2.55 3.32 -5.48
C GLY A 176 1.69 2.20 -4.87
N VAL A 177 0.40 2.46 -4.73
CA VAL A 177 -0.55 1.49 -4.18
C VAL A 177 -1.71 1.35 -5.14
N PHE A 178 -2.03 0.15 -5.58
CA PHE A 178 -3.17 -0.13 -6.43
C PHE A 178 -4.00 -1.30 -5.88
N GLY A 179 -5.27 -1.36 -6.25
CA GLY A 179 -6.19 -2.41 -5.82
C GLY A 179 -6.54 -3.38 -6.94
N LEU A 180 -6.82 -4.62 -6.57
CA LEU A 180 -7.44 -5.63 -7.45
C LEU A 180 -8.58 -6.31 -6.72
N SER A 181 -9.64 -6.67 -7.47
CA SER A 181 -10.86 -7.28 -6.95
C SER A 181 -11.30 -8.45 -7.81
N PRO A 182 -12.01 -9.46 -7.24
CA PRO A 182 -12.36 -10.68 -7.94
C PRO A 182 -13.44 -10.43 -9.01
N LYS A 183 -13.65 -11.42 -9.89
CA LYS A 183 -14.74 -11.37 -10.85
C LYS A 183 -16.08 -11.37 -10.13
N MET A 184 -16.92 -10.37 -10.41
CA MET A 184 -18.23 -10.20 -9.76
C MET A 184 -19.22 -11.32 -10.10
N LYS A 185 -19.15 -11.87 -11.31
CA LYS A 185 -20.10 -12.90 -11.80
C LYS A 185 -20.07 -14.14 -10.91
N GLY A 186 -21.19 -14.44 -10.29
CA GLY A 186 -21.34 -15.56 -9.37
C GLY A 186 -21.04 -15.25 -7.90
N LEU A 187 -20.44 -14.07 -7.60
CA LEU A 187 -20.16 -13.60 -6.24
C LEU A 187 -21.11 -12.46 -5.84
N VAL A 188 -21.45 -11.59 -6.78
CA VAL A 188 -22.27 -10.40 -6.57
C VAL A 188 -23.57 -10.55 -7.39
N ALA A 189 -24.69 -10.14 -6.83
CA ALA A 189 -25.94 -10.10 -7.56
C ALA A 189 -25.87 -9.07 -8.71
N ASP A 190 -26.25 -9.43 -9.92
CA ASP A 190 -26.10 -8.60 -11.12
C ASP A 190 -26.64 -7.16 -10.93
N LYS A 191 -27.81 -7.02 -10.28
CA LYS A 191 -28.42 -5.71 -9.98
C LYS A 191 -27.57 -4.81 -9.07
N ASN A 192 -26.67 -5.41 -8.27
CA ASN A 192 -25.83 -4.67 -7.31
C ASN A 192 -24.53 -4.16 -7.92
N CYS A 193 -24.19 -4.61 -9.13
CA CYS A 193 -22.97 -4.22 -9.86
C CYS A 193 -23.28 -3.77 -11.30
N GLU A 194 -24.52 -3.39 -11.59
CA GLU A 194 -24.95 -2.95 -12.92
C GLU A 194 -24.11 -1.75 -13.40
N GLY A 195 -23.61 -1.84 -14.63
CA GLY A 195 -22.77 -0.81 -15.24
C GLY A 195 -21.27 -0.93 -14.92
N VAL A 196 -20.87 -1.69 -13.93
CA VAL A 196 -19.45 -1.91 -13.63
C VAL A 196 -18.86 -2.93 -14.59
N LYS A 197 -17.72 -2.61 -15.22
CA LYS A 197 -17.03 -3.52 -16.12
C LYS A 197 -15.85 -4.16 -15.42
N TYR A 198 -15.75 -5.47 -15.54
CA TYR A 198 -14.60 -6.23 -15.07
C TYR A 198 -13.50 -6.26 -16.13
N LEU A 199 -12.31 -5.86 -15.77
CA LEU A 199 -11.12 -5.89 -16.62
C LEU A 199 -10.24 -7.07 -16.21
N ASP A 200 -9.49 -7.64 -17.16
CA ASP A 200 -8.54 -8.72 -16.88
C ASP A 200 -7.54 -8.29 -15.78
N PRO A 201 -7.48 -8.97 -14.64
CA PRO A 201 -6.70 -8.55 -13.50
C PRO A 201 -5.19 -8.64 -13.74
N ILE A 202 -4.74 -9.64 -14.52
CA ILE A 202 -3.31 -9.83 -14.81
C ILE A 202 -2.80 -8.72 -15.74
N ALA A 203 -3.53 -8.46 -16.83
CA ALA A 203 -3.18 -7.38 -17.75
C ALA A 203 -3.24 -6.00 -17.05
N THR A 204 -4.25 -5.81 -16.19
CA THR A 204 -4.42 -4.57 -15.41
C THR A 204 -3.30 -4.39 -14.39
N ALA A 205 -2.95 -5.42 -13.63
CA ALA A 205 -1.84 -5.38 -12.67
C ALA A 205 -0.53 -5.02 -13.36
N ARG A 206 -0.21 -5.71 -14.48
CA ARG A 206 1.00 -5.44 -15.28
C ARG A 206 1.07 -3.98 -15.72
N LYS A 207 -0.01 -3.47 -16.31
CA LYS A 207 -0.10 -2.08 -16.79
C LYS A 207 0.03 -1.07 -15.65
N THR A 208 -0.68 -1.29 -14.55
CA THR A 208 -0.72 -0.36 -13.43
C THR A 208 0.62 -0.33 -12.69
N ALA A 209 1.22 -1.49 -12.40
CA ALA A 209 2.54 -1.57 -11.79
C ALA A 209 3.63 -0.91 -12.67
N GLU A 210 3.56 -1.10 -14.00
CA GLU A 210 4.47 -0.42 -14.93
C GLU A 210 4.30 1.11 -14.90
N VAL A 211 3.07 1.62 -14.87
CA VAL A 211 2.79 3.06 -14.73
C VAL A 211 3.38 3.58 -13.42
N LEU A 212 3.13 2.91 -12.30
CA LEU A 212 3.64 3.30 -10.99
C LEU A 212 5.18 3.30 -10.96
N LYS A 213 5.82 2.26 -11.50
CA LYS A 213 7.28 2.16 -11.48
C LYS A 213 7.96 3.11 -12.46
N LYS A 214 7.47 3.19 -13.72
CA LYS A 214 8.16 3.91 -14.79
C LYS A 214 7.71 5.35 -14.97
N LYS A 215 6.41 5.61 -14.90
CA LYS A 215 5.86 6.96 -15.09
C LYS A 215 5.84 7.74 -13.78
N GLU A 216 5.26 7.16 -12.73
CA GLU A 216 5.20 7.78 -11.41
C GLU A 216 6.54 7.75 -10.66
N LYS A 217 7.49 6.89 -11.07
CA LYS A 217 8.81 6.73 -10.44
C LYS A 217 8.72 6.31 -8.97
N CYS A 218 7.79 5.41 -8.65
CA CYS A 218 7.66 4.88 -7.30
C CYS A 218 8.86 4.01 -6.91
N ASP A 219 9.36 4.20 -5.69
CA ASP A 219 10.41 3.36 -5.11
C ASP A 219 9.87 1.96 -4.82
N VAL A 220 8.63 1.89 -4.29
CA VAL A 220 7.91 0.66 -3.92
C VAL A 220 6.53 0.65 -4.57
N VAL A 221 6.09 -0.52 -5.05
CA VAL A 221 4.75 -0.76 -5.60
C VAL A 221 4.07 -1.87 -4.80
N ILE A 222 2.94 -1.56 -4.18
CA ILE A 222 2.14 -2.47 -3.36
C ILE A 222 0.81 -2.73 -4.05
N CYS A 223 0.44 -4.01 -4.19
CA CYS A 223 -0.88 -4.43 -4.61
C CYS A 223 -1.70 -4.79 -3.36
N VAL A 224 -2.81 -4.09 -3.13
CA VAL A 224 -3.81 -4.44 -2.12
C VAL A 224 -4.91 -5.22 -2.83
N SER A 225 -4.95 -6.53 -2.63
CA SER A 225 -5.70 -7.46 -3.46
C SER A 225 -6.83 -8.17 -2.72
N HIS A 226 -7.98 -8.27 -3.36
CA HIS A 226 -9.06 -9.15 -2.93
C HIS A 226 -9.27 -10.33 -3.89
N MET A 227 -8.25 -10.72 -4.65
CA MET A 227 -8.35 -11.78 -5.66
C MET A 227 -8.41 -13.18 -5.05
N GLY A 228 -7.87 -13.40 -3.85
CA GLY A 228 -7.66 -14.71 -3.27
C GLY A 228 -6.27 -15.26 -3.53
N TRP A 229 -5.90 -16.39 -2.87
CA TRP A 229 -4.52 -16.84 -2.83
C TRP A 229 -4.09 -17.66 -4.07
N ALA A 230 -4.44 -18.94 -4.17
CA ALA A 230 -3.74 -19.84 -5.10
C ALA A 230 -4.61 -20.90 -5.81
N ASP A 231 -5.92 -20.93 -5.60
CA ASP A 231 -6.77 -22.05 -6.04
C ASP A 231 -7.53 -21.79 -7.35
N GLY A 232 -6.90 -21.16 -8.36
CA GLY A 232 -7.58 -20.89 -9.63
C GLY A 232 -6.73 -20.17 -10.66
N LYS A 233 -7.38 -19.52 -11.65
CA LYS A 233 -6.70 -18.88 -12.79
C LYS A 233 -6.50 -17.36 -12.60
N GLU A 234 -7.21 -16.74 -11.69
CA GLU A 234 -7.22 -15.28 -11.53
C GLU A 234 -6.93 -14.89 -10.06
N TYR A 235 -6.01 -15.61 -9.40
CA TYR A 235 -5.62 -15.35 -8.01
C TYR A 235 -4.30 -14.59 -7.90
N ASP A 236 -3.94 -14.16 -6.69
CA ASP A 236 -2.72 -13.39 -6.42
C ASP A 236 -1.46 -14.02 -7.00
N ALA A 237 -1.33 -15.35 -6.90
CA ALA A 237 -0.20 -16.07 -7.48
C ALA A 237 -0.11 -15.89 -9.00
N ASN A 238 -1.24 -15.97 -9.72
CA ASN A 238 -1.27 -15.78 -11.17
C ASN A 238 -1.03 -14.33 -11.58
N VAL A 239 -1.56 -13.38 -10.79
CA VAL A 239 -1.30 -11.93 -11.00
C VAL A 239 0.19 -11.66 -10.92
N ILE A 240 0.88 -12.18 -9.90
CA ILE A 240 2.32 -12.01 -9.74
C ILE A 240 3.08 -12.65 -10.91
N GLN A 241 2.81 -13.92 -11.21
CA GLN A 241 3.44 -14.65 -12.32
C GLN A 241 3.26 -13.96 -13.68
N GLY A 242 2.14 -13.25 -13.86
CA GLY A 242 1.82 -12.52 -15.08
C GLY A 242 2.23 -11.04 -15.09
N SER A 243 2.89 -10.54 -14.06
CA SER A 243 3.22 -9.11 -13.91
C SER A 243 4.69 -8.85 -13.59
N ARG A 244 5.05 -7.57 -13.41
CA ARG A 244 6.38 -7.06 -13.02
C ARG A 244 6.22 -5.87 -12.10
N TYR A 245 7.28 -5.55 -11.38
CA TYR A 245 7.38 -4.32 -10.57
C TYR A 245 6.46 -4.26 -9.36
N ILE A 246 5.82 -5.36 -8.98
CA ILE A 246 5.08 -5.46 -7.72
C ILE A 246 6.09 -5.91 -6.66
N ASP A 247 6.23 -5.12 -5.59
CA ASP A 247 7.19 -5.38 -4.51
C ASP A 247 6.53 -6.10 -3.31
N LEU A 248 5.19 -6.08 -3.21
CA LEU A 248 4.40 -6.71 -2.14
C LEU A 248 2.94 -6.87 -2.57
N VAL A 249 2.33 -8.01 -2.24
CA VAL A 249 0.89 -8.25 -2.36
C VAL A 249 0.30 -8.47 -0.97
N LEU A 250 -0.78 -7.74 -0.67
CA LEU A 250 -1.58 -7.87 0.54
C LEU A 250 -2.94 -8.44 0.12
N GLY A 251 -3.15 -9.73 0.38
CA GLY A 251 -4.27 -10.50 -0.14
C GLY A 251 -5.52 -10.53 0.76
N GLY A 252 -6.62 -11.07 0.21
CA GLY A 252 -7.91 -11.28 0.87
C GLY A 252 -8.73 -12.38 0.20
N HIS A 253 -10.05 -12.38 0.38
CA HIS A 253 -11.08 -13.20 -0.28
C HIS A 253 -11.13 -14.68 0.14
N THR A 254 -10.04 -15.42 0.06
CA THR A 254 -10.01 -16.86 0.38
C THR A 254 -9.90 -17.14 1.87
N HIS A 255 -9.84 -16.13 2.71
CA HIS A 255 -9.67 -16.22 4.16
C HIS A 255 -8.45 -17.05 4.57
N THR A 256 -7.44 -17.11 3.73
CA THR A 256 -6.21 -17.85 4.00
C THR A 256 -5.44 -17.19 5.15
N TYR A 257 -5.06 -17.97 6.16
CA TYR A 257 -4.16 -17.49 7.19
C TYR A 257 -2.74 -17.92 6.87
N MET A 258 -1.92 -16.95 6.48
CA MET A 258 -0.50 -17.15 6.25
C MET A 258 0.27 -16.88 7.54
N LYS A 259 0.90 -17.91 8.09
CA LYS A 259 1.72 -17.78 9.31
C LYS A 259 3.03 -17.04 9.01
N HIS A 260 3.49 -17.15 7.79
CA HIS A 260 4.69 -16.50 7.24
C HIS A 260 4.37 -15.99 5.86
N LEU A 261 5.17 -15.04 5.35
CA LEU A 261 5.06 -14.58 3.98
C LEU A 261 5.25 -15.75 3.01
N GLU A 262 4.36 -15.85 2.03
CA GLU A 262 4.55 -16.69 0.87
C GLU A 262 5.28 -15.89 -0.23
N TYR A 263 5.94 -16.58 -1.16
CA TYR A 263 6.71 -15.95 -2.22
C TYR A 263 6.38 -16.54 -3.57
N VAL A 264 6.12 -15.69 -4.54
CA VAL A 264 5.83 -16.09 -5.93
C VAL A 264 6.77 -15.35 -6.86
N LYS A 265 7.30 -16.04 -7.87
CA LYS A 265 8.16 -15.41 -8.89
C LYS A 265 7.34 -14.62 -9.90
N ASP A 266 7.75 -13.37 -10.14
CA ASP A 266 7.21 -12.53 -11.20
C ASP A 266 7.79 -12.93 -12.59
N LEU A 267 7.40 -12.19 -13.64
CA LEU A 267 7.88 -12.43 -15.01
C LEU A 267 9.41 -12.29 -15.18
N ASP A 268 10.07 -11.57 -14.30
CA ASP A 268 11.53 -11.37 -14.34
C ASP A 268 12.27 -12.30 -13.37
N GLY A 269 11.52 -13.19 -12.68
CA GLY A 269 12.07 -14.20 -11.76
C GLY A 269 12.33 -13.66 -10.34
N HIS A 270 11.88 -12.45 -10.02
CA HIS A 270 11.98 -11.89 -8.67
C HIS A 270 10.94 -12.50 -7.75
N ASP A 271 11.33 -12.79 -6.52
CA ASP A 271 10.41 -13.27 -5.48
C ASP A 271 9.59 -12.12 -4.92
N VAL A 272 8.27 -12.16 -5.14
CA VAL A 272 7.30 -11.19 -4.63
C VAL A 272 6.64 -11.76 -3.39
N PRO A 273 6.76 -11.12 -2.22
CA PRO A 273 6.10 -11.55 -0.99
C PRO A 273 4.58 -11.31 -1.05
N VAL A 274 3.85 -12.26 -0.48
CA VAL A 274 2.38 -12.22 -0.31
C VAL A 274 2.04 -12.50 1.13
N ASP A 275 1.03 -11.80 1.67
CA ASP A 275 0.47 -12.05 2.99
C ASP A 275 -1.06 -11.99 2.96
N GLN A 276 -1.73 -12.86 3.74
CA GLN A 276 -3.17 -12.86 3.98
C GLN A 276 -3.46 -13.31 5.41
N ASN A 277 -4.38 -12.63 6.11
CA ASN A 277 -4.55 -12.74 7.57
C ASN A 277 -5.85 -13.44 8.02
N GLY A 278 -6.32 -14.42 7.27
CA GLY A 278 -7.56 -15.12 7.59
C GLY A 278 -8.76 -14.20 7.44
N LYS A 279 -9.64 -14.15 8.43
CA LYS A 279 -10.84 -13.28 8.44
C LYS A 279 -11.15 -12.73 9.82
N HIS A 280 -12.15 -11.81 9.89
CA HIS A 280 -12.66 -11.18 11.12
C HIS A 280 -11.63 -10.32 11.86
N ALA A 281 -10.50 -9.98 11.21
CA ALA A 281 -9.36 -9.28 11.81
C ALA A 281 -8.96 -9.87 13.19
N ILE A 282 -9.02 -11.19 13.32
CA ILE A 282 -8.46 -11.93 14.46
C ILE A 282 -6.94 -11.78 14.47
N TYR A 283 -6.36 -11.73 13.27
CA TYR A 283 -4.96 -11.44 13.03
C TYR A 283 -4.83 -10.13 12.26
N VAL A 284 -3.71 -9.45 12.48
CA VAL A 284 -3.30 -8.25 11.73
C VAL A 284 -1.89 -8.52 11.25
N GLY A 285 -1.69 -8.47 9.94
CA GLY A 285 -0.37 -8.63 9.34
C GLY A 285 0.54 -7.46 9.71
N ARG A 286 1.79 -7.75 10.02
CA ARG A 286 2.81 -6.75 10.29
C ARG A 286 4.08 -7.08 9.51
N ILE A 287 4.33 -6.32 8.46
CA ILE A 287 5.45 -6.51 7.54
C ILE A 287 6.46 -5.38 7.74
N VAL A 288 7.74 -5.72 7.68
CA VAL A 288 8.84 -4.75 7.72
C VAL A 288 9.65 -4.90 6.45
N MET A 289 9.60 -3.89 5.58
CA MET A 289 10.43 -3.83 4.38
C MET A 289 11.67 -2.98 4.66
N ASN A 290 12.86 -3.54 4.43
CA ASN A 290 14.12 -2.83 4.50
C ASN A 290 14.60 -2.55 3.09
N LEU A 291 14.67 -1.27 2.71
CA LEU A 291 15.03 -0.81 1.37
C LEU A 291 16.45 -0.24 1.41
N LYS A 292 17.29 -0.68 0.48
CA LYS A 292 18.68 -0.23 0.34
C LYS A 292 18.80 1.10 -0.40
#